data_c9549cc23bf0e65f628cfcb3d37b9d50
#
_entry.id   c9549cc23bf0e65f628cfcb3d37b9d50
#
_cell.length_a   1.000
_cell.length_b   1.000
_cell.length_c   1.000
_cell.angle_alpha   90.00
_cell.angle_beta   90.00
_cell.angle_gamma   90.00
#
_symmetry.space_group_name_H-M   'P 1'
#
loop_
_entity.id
_entity.type
_entity.pdbx_description
1 polymer ?
#
loop_
_entity_poly.entity_id
_entity_poly.type
_entity_poly.pdbx_seq_one_letter_code
_entity_poly.pdbx_strand_id
1 'polypeptide(L)'
;MKVLMLNGSPTPKGSNTLIALNEMKKVFEAQDIEVEIVNVGNKDIRGCIACRRCKTTGQCVFNDLVNETAKKFEEADGLVVGTPVYFASANATLVAFLTRLFYS
;
A
#
# COMPACT_ATOMS: atom_id res chain seq x y z
N MET A 1 -4.07 -7.45 -16.91
CA MET A 1 -4.30 -7.59 -15.46
C MET A 1 -3.18 -6.89 -14.69
N LYS A 2 -3.52 -6.20 -13.64
CA LYS A 2 -2.58 -5.36 -12.89
C LYS A 2 -2.68 -5.66 -11.39
N VAL A 3 -1.53 -5.86 -10.74
CA VAL A 3 -1.46 -6.11 -9.29
C VAL A 3 -0.68 -4.98 -8.64
N LEU A 4 -1.24 -4.41 -7.58
CA LEU A 4 -0.59 -3.40 -6.75
C LEU A 4 -0.05 -4.08 -5.50
N MET A 5 1.23 -3.86 -5.20
CA MET A 5 1.86 -4.38 -3.99
C MET A 5 2.25 -3.22 -3.07
N LEU A 6 1.87 -3.33 -1.80
CA LEU A 6 2.22 -2.34 -0.78
C LEU A 6 3.29 -2.93 0.13
N ASN A 7 4.43 -2.26 0.24
CA ASN A 7 5.53 -2.68 1.11
C ASN A 7 5.51 -1.86 2.39
N GLY A 8 5.16 -2.49 3.50
CA GLY A 8 5.07 -1.84 4.81
C GLY A 8 6.38 -1.82 5.59
N SER A 9 7.46 -2.37 5.06
CA SER A 9 8.75 -2.35 5.74
C SER A 9 9.34 -0.94 5.78
N PRO A 10 9.86 -0.47 6.93
CA PRO A 10 10.55 0.81 7.01
C PRO A 10 11.91 0.81 6.31
N THR A 11 12.45 -0.36 5.97
CA THR A 11 13.68 -0.51 5.22
C THR A 11 13.37 -1.00 3.82
N PRO A 12 13.23 -0.09 2.82
CA PRO A 12 12.79 -0.49 1.48
C PRO A 12 13.81 -1.31 0.70
N LYS A 13 15.07 -1.38 1.16
CA LYS A 13 16.10 -2.19 0.52
C LYS A 13 16.57 -3.29 1.48
N GLY A 14 16.67 -4.51 0.98
CA GLY A 14 17.22 -5.63 1.74
C GLY A 14 16.32 -6.16 2.84
N SER A 15 15.05 -5.75 2.90
CA SER A 15 14.12 -6.28 3.89
C SER A 15 13.58 -7.65 3.47
N ASN A 16 13.26 -8.49 4.43
CA ASN A 16 12.65 -9.79 4.15
C ASN A 16 11.29 -9.63 3.48
N THR A 17 10.53 -8.61 3.88
CA THR A 17 9.24 -8.28 3.28
C THR A 17 9.39 -8.00 1.78
N LEU A 18 10.37 -7.18 1.43
CA LEU A 18 10.61 -6.83 0.02
C LEU A 18 11.08 -8.05 -0.78
N ILE A 19 11.91 -8.92 -0.19
CA ILE A 19 12.37 -10.16 -0.83
C ILE A 19 11.15 -11.01 -1.19
N ALA A 20 10.21 -11.19 -0.26
CA ALA A 20 8.99 -11.96 -0.50
C ALA A 20 8.15 -11.33 -1.61
N LEU A 21 7.97 -10.00 -1.58
CA LEU A 21 7.20 -9.31 -2.61
C LEU A 21 7.86 -9.43 -3.99
N ASN A 22 9.18 -9.35 -4.08
CA ASN A 22 9.90 -9.51 -5.34
C ASN A 22 9.76 -10.92 -5.91
N GLU A 23 9.73 -11.94 -5.07
CA GLU A 23 9.51 -13.32 -5.54
C GLU A 23 8.10 -13.47 -6.11
N MET A 24 7.09 -12.91 -5.45
CA MET A 24 5.72 -12.88 -5.99
C MET A 24 5.65 -12.11 -7.30
N LYS A 25 6.36 -10.99 -7.38
CA LYS A 25 6.41 -10.16 -8.59
C LYS A 25 6.94 -10.96 -9.78
N LYS A 26 8.00 -11.74 -9.59
CA LYS A 26 8.56 -12.59 -10.66
C LYS A 26 7.53 -13.58 -11.20
N VAL A 27 6.77 -14.21 -10.30
CA VAL A 27 5.73 -15.16 -10.69
C VAL A 27 4.62 -14.46 -11.48
N PHE A 28 4.16 -13.30 -11.02
CA PHE A 28 3.11 -12.55 -11.71
C PHE A 28 3.59 -12.08 -13.10
N GLU A 29 4.80 -11.58 -13.21
CA GLU A 29 5.35 -11.11 -14.48
C GLU A 29 5.54 -12.25 -15.47
N ALA A 30 5.85 -13.45 -15.00
CA ALA A 30 5.93 -14.63 -15.84
C ALA A 30 4.58 -15.05 -16.42
N GLN A 31 3.46 -14.57 -15.84
CA GLN A 31 2.10 -14.80 -16.31
C GLN A 31 1.53 -13.59 -17.06
N ASP A 32 2.40 -12.67 -17.49
CA ASP A 32 2.02 -11.41 -18.17
C ASP A 32 1.13 -10.50 -17.32
N ILE A 33 1.31 -10.54 -16.00
CA ILE A 33 0.61 -9.67 -15.06
C ILE A 33 1.50 -8.49 -14.70
N GLU A 34 1.04 -7.26 -14.92
CA GLU A 34 1.75 -6.05 -14.49
C GLU A 34 1.76 -5.94 -12.96
N VAL A 35 2.91 -5.60 -12.39
CA VAL A 35 3.05 -5.44 -10.94
C VAL A 35 3.71 -4.10 -10.65
N GLU A 36 3.15 -3.37 -9.69
CA GLU A 36 3.75 -2.13 -9.18
C GLU A 36 3.88 -2.24 -7.67
N ILE A 37 5.07 -1.92 -7.14
CA ILE A 37 5.36 -1.94 -5.71
C ILE A 37 5.41 -0.50 -5.20
N VAL A 38 4.63 -0.21 -4.16
CA VAL A 38 4.65 1.08 -3.47
C VAL A 38 5.24 0.89 -2.08
N ASN A 39 6.29 1.65 -1.77
CA ASN A 39 6.97 1.60 -0.47
C ASN A 39 6.27 2.57 0.48
N VAL A 40 5.57 2.03 1.48
CA VAL A 40 4.75 2.78 2.42
C VAL A 40 5.42 2.92 3.79
N GLY A 41 6.15 1.89 4.23
CA GLY A 41 6.63 1.80 5.60
C GLY A 41 7.67 2.85 6.03
N ASN A 42 8.35 3.48 5.05
CA ASN A 42 9.33 4.53 5.33
C ASN A 42 8.78 5.94 5.15
N LYS A 43 7.46 6.07 4.99
CA LYS A 43 6.80 7.37 4.81
C LYS A 43 6.13 7.80 6.11
N ASP A 44 5.94 9.12 6.25
CA ASP A 44 5.23 9.70 7.38
C ASP A 44 3.74 9.78 6.99
N ILE A 45 2.97 8.79 7.43
CA ILE A 45 1.56 8.65 7.05
C ILE A 45 0.71 8.72 8.32
N ARG A 46 -0.23 9.66 8.36
CA ARG A 46 -1.19 9.70 9.46
C ARG A 46 -2.43 8.88 9.11
N GLY A 47 -3.08 8.34 10.15
CA GLY A 47 -4.29 7.56 9.99
C GLY A 47 -5.51 8.42 9.66
N CYS A 48 -6.61 7.74 9.34
CA CYS A 48 -7.88 8.41 9.05
C CYS A 48 -8.43 9.10 10.31
N ILE A 49 -8.85 10.36 10.17
CA ILE A 49 -9.45 11.14 11.26
C ILE A 49 -10.98 11.17 11.17
N ALA A 50 -11.57 10.42 10.27
CA ALA A 50 -13.02 10.31 10.08
C ALA A 50 -13.71 11.65 9.81
N CYS A 51 -13.05 12.54 9.08
CA CYS A 51 -13.64 13.84 8.72
C CYS A 51 -14.72 13.72 7.64
N ARG A 52 -14.78 12.60 6.92
CA ARG A 52 -15.78 12.27 5.90
C ARG A 52 -15.76 13.15 4.65
N ARG A 53 -14.75 13.96 4.44
CA ARG A 53 -14.65 14.80 3.24
C ARG A 53 -14.50 13.96 1.96
N CYS A 54 -13.89 12.78 2.08
CA CYS A 54 -13.76 11.87 0.93
C CYS A 54 -15.10 11.39 0.39
N LYS A 55 -16.14 11.39 1.19
CA LYS A 55 -17.49 11.00 0.74
C LYS A 55 -18.08 12.02 -0.25
N THR A 56 -17.60 13.25 -0.21
CA THR A 56 -18.03 14.31 -1.14
C THR A 56 -17.07 14.42 -2.33
N THR A 57 -15.75 14.41 -2.06
CA THR A 57 -14.73 14.67 -3.08
C THR A 57 -14.19 13.39 -3.75
N GLY A 58 -14.36 12.22 -3.12
CA GLY A 58 -13.79 10.97 -3.59
C GLY A 58 -12.31 10.81 -3.26
N GLN A 59 -11.73 11.74 -2.52
CA GLN A 59 -10.32 11.70 -2.12
C GLN A 59 -10.15 12.10 -0.67
N CYS A 60 -9.06 11.60 -0.05
CA CYS A 60 -8.71 12.01 1.31
C CYS A 60 -8.33 13.50 1.33
N VAL A 61 -8.69 14.19 2.42
CA VAL A 61 -8.34 15.59 2.61
C VAL A 61 -6.83 15.81 2.76
N PHE A 62 -6.11 14.80 3.25
CA PHE A 62 -4.65 14.83 3.32
C PHE A 62 -4.08 14.41 1.96
N ASN A 63 -3.48 15.35 1.24
CA ASN A 63 -2.94 15.10 -0.09
C ASN A 63 -1.49 14.59 0.00
N ASP A 64 -1.34 13.28 0.03
CA ASP A 64 -0.04 12.63 0.15
C ASP A 64 -0.01 11.33 -0.68
N LEU A 65 0.91 10.40 -0.34
CA LEU A 65 1.05 9.13 -1.05
C LEU A 65 -0.26 8.33 -1.13
N VAL A 66 -1.15 8.46 -0.14
CA VAL A 66 -2.43 7.74 -0.15
C VAL A 66 -3.26 8.12 -1.37
N ASN A 67 -3.38 9.40 -1.66
CA ASN A 67 -4.17 9.86 -2.81
C ASN A 67 -3.57 9.40 -4.14
N GLU A 68 -2.25 9.42 -4.27
CA GLU A 68 -1.56 8.91 -5.45
C GLU A 68 -1.80 7.41 -5.62
N THR A 69 -1.70 6.66 -4.54
CA THR A 69 -1.89 5.21 -4.56
C THR A 69 -3.34 4.83 -4.77
N ALA A 70 -4.29 5.64 -4.30
CA ALA A 70 -5.72 5.38 -4.50
C ALA A 70 -6.07 5.27 -5.97
N LYS A 71 -5.47 6.09 -6.82
CA LYS A 71 -5.68 6.03 -8.27
C LYS A 71 -5.16 4.72 -8.84
N LYS A 72 -3.99 4.27 -8.39
CA LYS A 72 -3.39 2.99 -8.80
C LYS A 72 -4.22 1.82 -8.30
N PHE A 73 -4.74 1.92 -7.09
CA PHE A 73 -5.58 0.89 -6.48
C PHE A 73 -6.89 0.72 -7.27
N GLU A 74 -7.48 1.82 -7.69
CA GLU A 74 -8.70 1.81 -8.50
C GLU A 74 -8.50 1.07 -9.82
N GLU A 75 -7.33 1.22 -10.42
CA GLU A 75 -6.98 0.57 -11.69
C GLU A 75 -6.49 -0.86 -11.53
N ALA A 76 -6.15 -1.28 -10.32
CA ALA A 76 -5.58 -2.60 -10.07
C ALA A 76 -6.66 -3.67 -9.98
N ASP A 77 -6.33 -4.87 -10.44
CA ASP A 77 -7.18 -6.05 -10.35
C ASP A 77 -6.95 -6.83 -9.07
N GLY A 78 -5.79 -6.67 -8.46
CA GLY A 78 -5.43 -7.35 -7.22
C GLY A 78 -4.53 -6.50 -6.33
N LEU A 79 -4.57 -6.80 -5.04
CA LEU A 79 -3.77 -6.10 -4.03
C LEU A 79 -3.00 -7.11 -3.19
N VAL A 80 -1.69 -6.88 -3.03
CA VAL A 80 -0.84 -7.66 -2.13
C VAL A 80 -0.23 -6.71 -1.11
N VAL A 81 -0.32 -7.07 0.15
CA VAL A 81 0.22 -6.26 1.23
C VAL A 81 1.29 -7.05 1.96
N GLY A 82 2.51 -6.52 2.00
CA GLY A 82 3.62 -7.10 2.74
C GLY A 82 3.97 -6.23 3.94
N THR A 83 4.14 -6.84 5.09
CA THR A 83 4.44 -6.11 6.32
C THR A 83 5.33 -6.91 7.24
N PRO A 84 6.31 -6.26 7.92
CA PRO A 84 6.94 -6.88 9.07
C PRO A 84 5.93 -6.95 10.22
N VAL A 85 6.11 -7.91 11.12
CA VAL A 85 5.23 -8.07 12.28
C VAL A 85 5.87 -7.36 13.48
N TYR A 86 5.18 -6.37 14.00
CA TYR A 86 5.57 -5.64 15.20
C TYR A 86 4.48 -5.80 16.24
N PHE A 87 4.85 -6.27 17.43
CA PHE A 87 3.91 -6.44 18.54
C PHE A 87 2.68 -7.28 18.11
N ALA A 88 2.93 -8.38 17.42
CA ALA A 88 1.91 -9.31 16.90
C ALA A 88 0.89 -8.65 15.95
N SER A 89 1.27 -7.55 15.29
CA SER A 89 0.40 -6.83 14.37
C SER A 89 1.19 -6.29 13.18
N ALA A 90 0.48 -5.82 12.17
CA ALA A 90 1.09 -5.16 11.03
C ALA A 90 1.76 -3.85 11.43
N ASN A 91 2.71 -3.40 10.62
CA ASN A 91 3.40 -2.13 10.81
C ASN A 91 2.40 -0.97 10.94
N ALA A 92 2.58 -0.10 11.93
CA ALA A 92 1.64 0.99 12.22
C ALA A 92 1.48 1.96 11.05
N THR A 93 2.56 2.30 10.35
CA THR A 93 2.50 3.19 9.18
C THR A 93 1.66 2.56 8.07
N LEU A 94 1.83 1.26 7.84
CA LEU A 94 1.04 0.53 6.85
C LEU A 94 -0.44 0.53 7.21
N VAL A 95 -0.78 0.27 8.47
CA VAL A 95 -2.18 0.27 8.93
C VAL A 95 -2.79 1.66 8.77
N ALA A 96 -2.05 2.71 9.13
CA ALA A 96 -2.50 4.09 8.92
C ALA A 96 -2.77 4.37 7.44
N PHE A 97 -1.89 3.91 6.57
CA PHE A 97 -2.06 4.03 5.12
C PHE A 97 -3.33 3.32 4.64
N LEU A 98 -3.54 2.08 5.08
CA LEU A 98 -4.68 1.27 4.68
C LEU A 98 -6.01 1.85 5.18
N THR A 99 -6.05 2.43 6.39
CA THR A 99 -7.27 3.05 6.90
C THR A 99 -7.75 4.16 5.99
N ARG A 100 -6.83 4.95 5.44
CA ARG A 100 -7.16 6.03 4.53
C ARG A 100 -7.45 5.53 3.12
N LEU A 101 -6.68 4.55 2.65
CA LEU A 101 -6.86 4.00 1.31
C LEU A 101 -8.24 3.37 1.16
N PHE A 102 -8.65 2.55 2.11
CA PHE A 102 -9.93 1.84 2.04
C PHE A 102 -11.12 2.72 2.38
N TYR A 103 -10.95 3.73 3.23
CA TYR A 103 -12.04 4.62 3.61
C TYR A 103 -12.35 5.65 2.52
N SER A 104 -11.32 6.14 1.86
CA SER A 104 -11.51 7.08 0.74
C SER A 104 -11.80 6.34 -0.57
#